data_27d7863bca46239ab6b6a2bb1d3902fa
#
_entry.id   27d7863bca46239ab6b6a2bb1d3902fa
#
_cell.length_a   1.000
_cell.length_b   1.000
_cell.length_c   1.000
_cell.angle_alpha   90.00
_cell.angle_beta   90.00
_cell.angle_gamma   90.00
#
_symmetry.space_group_name_H-M   'P 1'
#
loop_
_entity.id
_entity.type
_entity.pdbx_description
1 polymer ?
#
loop_
_entity_poly.entity_id
_entity_poly.type
_entity_poly.pdbx_seq_one_letter_code
_entity_poly.pdbx_strand_id
1 'polypeptide(L)'
;MWIFGPPLAFTVVYYLVSLKVNGFTRDFDFAYHQELVRGWRPAVYPTVDVFLPVCGEPIEVLHNTWTHVRQLADRYPGRCVPFVLDDGASPELAAMARDFGFRYGTRENRGWFKKAGNLHYGFGQSDGKYILILDADFTPRSDLLEELLPYMEADERIGIVQSPQYFRVLDSQNWIERGAGAVQELFYRSVQVSRQGSDGAICVGSCAIYRRAALDTNGGTTLIEHSEDVHTGFDLRGLGWDLKYVPVALSTGVCPDTAGAFFNQQYRWCSGSMSLLGSKKFWEAPIRFSSRLCYMSGFFYYIHTALFTFVAPLVPIVLLLTSPEMLQVKHLVWVLPSIVYTAMIFPMWHKAPYRLEAWSARMMYGWAHVFAIWDILRKQRMGWQPTGSKGAKKNKTRRFWLGMWIWSGGTAVIWVGAAVYRLFTGYPPDFALVLSSGLFYALVVARALIQPKEHHAEVRPQELQTVGDTA
;
A
#
# COMPACT_ATOMS: atom_id res chain seq x y z
N MET A 1 23.81 -11.92 23.54
CA MET A 1 22.77 -10.91 23.90
C MET A 1 23.02 -9.52 23.28
N TRP A 2 24.21 -8.97 23.32
CA TRP A 2 24.54 -7.63 22.79
C TRP A 2 24.19 -7.42 21.31
N ILE A 3 24.21 -8.48 20.48
CA ILE A 3 23.89 -8.41 19.05
C ILE A 3 22.45 -7.94 18.77
N PHE A 4 21.53 -8.14 19.73
CA PHE A 4 20.13 -7.70 19.61
C PHE A 4 19.90 -6.26 20.09
N GLY A 5 20.91 -5.63 20.72
CA GLY A 5 20.82 -4.26 21.24
C GLY A 5 20.48 -3.23 20.15
N PRO A 6 21.26 -3.13 19.05
CA PRO A 6 20.96 -2.18 17.97
C PRO A 6 19.59 -2.38 17.30
N PRO A 7 19.16 -3.61 16.89
CA PRO A 7 17.83 -3.86 16.40
C PRO A 7 16.72 -3.45 17.37
N LEU A 8 16.88 -3.74 18.66
CA LEU A 8 15.92 -3.36 19.70
C LEU A 8 15.83 -1.84 19.86
N ALA A 9 16.98 -1.15 19.94
CA ALA A 9 17.04 0.30 20.03
C ALA A 9 16.35 0.96 18.82
N PHE A 10 16.61 0.49 17.62
CA PHE A 10 15.91 0.96 16.40
C PHE A 10 14.40 0.72 16.49
N THR A 11 13.98 -0.46 16.96
CA THR A 11 12.58 -0.80 17.14
C THR A 11 11.88 0.17 18.11
N VAL A 12 12.51 0.50 19.23
CA VAL A 12 12.00 1.49 20.20
C VAL A 12 11.84 2.85 19.53
N VAL A 13 12.86 3.33 18.81
CA VAL A 13 12.78 4.60 18.07
C VAL A 13 11.65 4.58 17.05
N TYR A 14 11.52 3.51 16.27
CA TYR A 14 10.43 3.35 15.31
C TYR A 14 9.06 3.43 15.96
N TYR A 15 8.86 2.72 17.08
CA TYR A 15 7.57 2.75 17.78
C TYR A 15 7.29 4.10 18.42
N LEU A 16 8.28 4.79 18.98
CA LEU A 16 8.10 6.14 19.56
C LEU A 16 7.70 7.15 18.46
N VAL A 17 8.37 7.12 17.29
CA VAL A 17 8.01 7.97 16.15
C VAL A 17 6.62 7.61 15.63
N SER A 18 6.32 6.33 15.48
CA SER A 18 5.01 5.85 15.01
C SER A 18 3.88 6.21 15.98
N LEU A 19 4.11 6.07 17.29
CA LEU A 19 3.14 6.47 18.30
C LEU A 19 2.85 7.97 18.23
N LYS A 20 3.90 8.80 18.05
CA LYS A 20 3.75 10.26 17.93
C LYS A 20 2.90 10.66 16.73
N VAL A 21 3.09 10.03 15.57
CA VAL A 21 2.43 10.43 14.31
C VAL A 21 1.17 9.62 13.97
N ASN A 22 0.97 8.47 14.60
CA ASN A 22 -0.15 7.57 14.31
C ASN A 22 -1.04 7.27 15.52
N GLY A 23 -0.62 7.59 16.76
CA GLY A 23 -1.31 7.20 17.98
C GLY A 23 -2.10 8.31 18.68
N PHE A 24 -1.78 9.58 18.43
CA PHE A 24 -2.40 10.74 19.07
C PHE A 24 -3.09 11.62 18.04
N THR A 25 -4.10 11.09 17.37
CA THR A 25 -4.76 11.79 16.28
C THR A 25 -6.22 12.03 16.59
N ARG A 26 -6.74 13.09 15.97
CA ARG A 26 -8.17 13.35 15.95
C ARG A 26 -8.82 12.43 14.94
N ASP A 27 -9.99 11.92 15.25
CA ASP A 27 -10.83 11.23 14.31
C ASP A 27 -11.22 12.15 13.14
N PHE A 28 -11.56 11.56 12.01
CA PHE A 28 -12.10 12.29 10.89
C PHE A 28 -13.52 12.78 11.24
N ASP A 29 -13.76 14.06 10.98
CA ASP A 29 -15.07 14.66 11.22
C ASP A 29 -16.03 14.35 10.07
N PHE A 30 -16.77 13.25 10.20
CA PHE A 30 -17.79 12.85 9.25
C PHE A 30 -18.98 13.82 9.16
N ALA A 31 -19.33 14.52 10.24
CA ALA A 31 -20.41 15.49 10.24
C ALA A 31 -20.03 16.70 9.37
N TYR A 32 -18.83 17.24 9.57
CA TYR A 32 -18.29 18.29 8.71
C TYR A 32 -18.19 17.85 7.23
N HIS A 33 -17.73 16.63 6.99
CA HIS A 33 -17.65 16.09 5.62
C HIS A 33 -19.04 16.08 4.95
N GLN A 34 -20.04 15.53 5.64
CA GLN A 34 -21.41 15.46 5.11
C GLN A 34 -22.01 16.87 4.87
N GLU A 35 -21.75 17.81 5.79
CA GLU A 35 -22.21 19.20 5.64
C GLU A 35 -21.55 19.86 4.42
N LEU A 36 -20.23 19.71 4.26
CA LEU A 36 -19.47 20.26 3.14
C LEU A 36 -19.97 19.71 1.80
N VAL A 37 -20.16 18.39 1.70
CA VAL A 37 -20.64 17.71 0.47
C VAL A 37 -22.08 18.12 0.15
N ARG A 38 -22.98 18.13 1.14
CA ARG A 38 -24.39 18.53 0.92
C ARG A 38 -24.52 20.00 0.56
N GLY A 39 -23.68 20.86 1.15
CA GLY A 39 -23.67 22.30 0.90
C GLY A 39 -23.05 22.69 -0.44
N TRP A 40 -22.29 21.81 -1.06
CA TRP A 40 -21.60 22.12 -2.30
C TRP A 40 -22.55 22.14 -3.51
N ARG A 41 -22.93 23.36 -3.92
CA ARG A 41 -23.81 23.62 -5.06
C ARG A 41 -23.23 24.83 -5.84
N PRO A 42 -22.12 24.63 -6.59
CA PRO A 42 -21.50 25.73 -7.31
C PRO A 42 -22.39 26.18 -8.48
N ALA A 43 -22.34 27.48 -8.81
CA ALA A 43 -23.05 28.01 -9.98
C ALA A 43 -22.50 27.42 -11.30
N VAL A 44 -21.19 27.11 -11.32
CA VAL A 44 -20.52 26.41 -12.43
C VAL A 44 -19.65 25.32 -11.83
N TYR A 45 -19.89 24.10 -12.23
CA TYR A 45 -19.09 22.95 -11.79
C TYR A 45 -17.69 23.00 -12.44
N PRO A 46 -16.60 22.76 -11.68
CA PRO A 46 -15.26 22.80 -12.22
C PRO A 46 -15.03 21.67 -13.25
N THR A 47 -14.12 21.91 -14.19
CA THR A 47 -13.75 20.91 -15.20
C THR A 47 -12.80 19.89 -14.62
N VAL A 48 -13.02 18.60 -14.93
CA VAL A 48 -12.22 17.47 -14.46
C VAL A 48 -11.74 16.64 -15.65
N ASP A 49 -10.47 16.32 -15.67
CA ASP A 49 -9.90 15.31 -16.56
C ASP A 49 -9.57 14.04 -15.76
N VAL A 50 -9.98 12.86 -16.24
CA VAL A 50 -9.74 11.59 -15.56
C VAL A 50 -8.63 10.85 -16.30
N PHE A 51 -7.49 10.67 -15.67
CA PHE A 51 -6.36 9.95 -16.25
C PHE A 51 -6.40 8.46 -15.91
N LEU A 52 -6.39 7.64 -16.95
CA LEU A 52 -6.43 6.18 -16.91
C LEU A 52 -5.11 5.65 -17.54
N PRO A 53 -4.00 5.63 -16.79
CA PRO A 53 -2.75 5.09 -17.30
C PRO A 53 -2.84 3.57 -17.43
N VAL A 54 -2.53 3.04 -18.61
CA VAL A 54 -2.56 1.61 -18.94
C VAL A 54 -1.27 1.16 -19.60
N CYS A 55 -0.87 -0.11 -19.37
CA CYS A 55 0.34 -0.70 -19.93
C CYS A 55 0.26 -2.23 -19.97
N GLY A 56 -0.72 -2.78 -20.69
CA GLY A 56 -0.86 -4.23 -20.90
C GLY A 56 -1.64 -4.97 -19.82
N GLU A 57 -2.50 -4.28 -19.07
CA GLU A 57 -3.47 -4.88 -18.18
C GLU A 57 -4.53 -5.67 -18.96
N PRO A 58 -5.16 -6.71 -18.36
CA PRO A 58 -6.21 -7.50 -19.01
C PRO A 58 -7.41 -6.63 -19.41
N ILE A 59 -7.95 -6.90 -20.61
CA ILE A 59 -9.07 -6.14 -21.17
C ILE A 59 -10.30 -6.16 -20.28
N GLU A 60 -10.58 -7.29 -19.64
CA GLU A 60 -11.73 -7.46 -18.77
C GLU A 60 -11.64 -6.54 -17.54
N VAL A 61 -10.43 -6.36 -16.99
CA VAL A 61 -10.17 -5.44 -15.88
C VAL A 61 -10.39 -4.00 -16.32
N LEU A 62 -9.84 -3.63 -17.48
CA LEU A 62 -9.99 -2.29 -18.04
C LEU A 62 -11.47 -1.98 -18.37
N HIS A 63 -12.17 -2.90 -19.01
CA HIS A 63 -13.58 -2.74 -19.35
C HIS A 63 -14.44 -2.50 -18.10
N ASN A 64 -14.19 -3.27 -17.04
CA ASN A 64 -14.90 -3.07 -15.76
C ASN A 64 -14.60 -1.68 -15.17
N THR A 65 -13.35 -1.28 -15.09
CA THR A 65 -12.95 0.03 -14.56
C THR A 65 -13.53 1.17 -15.41
N TRP A 66 -13.45 1.07 -16.74
CA TRP A 66 -13.96 2.12 -17.65
C TRP A 66 -15.49 2.24 -17.61
N THR A 67 -16.22 1.15 -17.37
CA THR A 67 -17.67 1.20 -17.13
C THR A 67 -18.00 2.09 -15.93
N HIS A 68 -17.29 1.96 -14.82
CA HIS A 68 -17.49 2.80 -13.64
C HIS A 68 -17.02 4.24 -13.84
N VAL A 69 -15.93 4.44 -14.59
CA VAL A 69 -15.47 5.78 -14.98
C VAL A 69 -16.50 6.48 -15.86
N ARG A 70 -17.15 5.75 -16.79
CA ARG A 70 -18.22 6.29 -17.61
C ARG A 70 -19.42 6.72 -16.74
N GLN A 71 -19.83 5.89 -15.78
CA GLN A 71 -20.89 6.22 -14.84
C GLN A 71 -20.56 7.45 -14.00
N LEU A 72 -19.31 7.58 -13.54
CA LEU A 72 -18.83 8.77 -12.84
C LEU A 72 -18.90 10.01 -13.73
N ALA A 73 -18.43 9.92 -14.97
CA ALA A 73 -18.42 11.04 -15.90
C ALA A 73 -19.84 11.48 -16.30
N ASP A 74 -20.75 10.52 -16.50
CA ASP A 74 -22.16 10.80 -16.86
C ASP A 74 -22.96 11.39 -15.70
N ARG A 75 -22.60 11.04 -14.45
CA ARG A 75 -23.25 11.58 -13.26
C ARG A 75 -22.79 13.00 -12.94
N TYR A 76 -21.52 13.31 -13.16
CA TYR A 76 -20.95 14.60 -12.79
C TYR A 76 -21.57 15.75 -13.59
N PRO A 77 -22.14 16.79 -12.92
CA PRO A 77 -22.87 17.86 -13.64
C PRO A 77 -21.95 18.79 -14.46
N GLY A 78 -20.63 18.79 -14.17
CA GLY A 78 -19.63 19.57 -14.88
C GLY A 78 -19.03 18.81 -16.06
N ARG A 79 -18.08 19.46 -16.76
CA ARG A 79 -17.31 18.79 -17.80
C ARG A 79 -16.35 17.79 -17.16
N CYS A 80 -16.52 16.50 -17.46
CA CYS A 80 -15.64 15.40 -17.05
C CYS A 80 -15.16 14.63 -18.29
N VAL A 81 -13.85 14.59 -18.52
CA VAL A 81 -13.26 13.98 -19.72
C VAL A 81 -12.28 12.88 -19.34
N PRO A 82 -12.61 11.61 -19.58
CA PRO A 82 -11.68 10.50 -19.39
C PRO A 82 -10.61 10.44 -20.51
N PHE A 83 -9.35 10.25 -20.10
CA PHE A 83 -8.18 10.08 -20.98
C PHE A 83 -7.55 8.72 -20.73
N VAL A 84 -7.57 7.85 -21.71
CA VAL A 84 -6.80 6.60 -21.71
C VAL A 84 -5.38 6.91 -22.16
N LEU A 85 -4.42 6.72 -21.28
CA LEU A 85 -3.01 6.98 -21.50
C LEU A 85 -2.30 5.62 -21.67
N ASP A 86 -2.14 5.17 -22.94
CA ASP A 86 -1.69 3.80 -23.24
C ASP A 86 -0.21 3.73 -23.64
N ASP A 87 0.63 3.26 -22.71
CA ASP A 87 2.04 2.96 -22.98
C ASP A 87 2.24 1.63 -23.76
N GLY A 88 1.20 0.80 -23.88
CA GLY A 88 1.20 -0.42 -24.67
C GLY A 88 0.93 -0.19 -26.17
N ALA A 89 0.28 0.93 -26.52
CA ALA A 89 -0.17 1.27 -27.86
C ALA A 89 -1.01 0.16 -28.52
N SER A 90 -2.02 -0.33 -27.78
CA SER A 90 -2.89 -1.41 -28.24
C SER A 90 -4.01 -0.88 -29.16
N PRO A 91 -4.13 -1.37 -30.41
CA PRO A 91 -5.24 -1.02 -31.29
C PRO A 91 -6.61 -1.41 -30.71
N GLU A 92 -6.66 -2.50 -29.95
CA GLU A 92 -7.86 -2.98 -29.28
C GLU A 92 -8.32 -2.00 -28.18
N LEU A 93 -7.38 -1.50 -27.35
CA LEU A 93 -7.68 -0.47 -26.35
C LEU A 93 -8.09 0.86 -26.99
N ALA A 94 -7.48 1.22 -28.13
CA ALA A 94 -7.88 2.40 -28.88
C ALA A 94 -9.32 2.29 -29.41
N ALA A 95 -9.74 1.10 -29.85
CA ALA A 95 -11.12 0.83 -30.27
C ALA A 95 -12.07 0.92 -29.08
N MET A 96 -11.78 0.21 -27.99
CA MET A 96 -12.59 0.24 -26.75
C MET A 96 -12.72 1.66 -26.18
N ALA A 97 -11.66 2.47 -26.18
CA ALA A 97 -11.71 3.86 -25.73
C ALA A 97 -12.70 4.70 -26.56
N ARG A 98 -12.74 4.50 -27.88
CA ARG A 98 -13.72 5.16 -28.76
C ARG A 98 -15.14 4.73 -28.44
N ASP A 99 -15.37 3.43 -28.18
CA ASP A 99 -16.70 2.91 -27.85
C ASP A 99 -17.21 3.49 -26.52
N PHE A 100 -16.31 3.71 -25.56
CA PHE A 100 -16.63 4.42 -24.29
C PHE A 100 -16.72 5.95 -24.45
N GLY A 101 -16.36 6.52 -25.59
CA GLY A 101 -16.29 7.96 -25.81
C GLY A 101 -15.14 8.63 -25.02
N PHE A 102 -14.10 7.88 -24.70
CA PHE A 102 -12.92 8.38 -24.00
C PHE A 102 -11.87 8.91 -24.98
N ARG A 103 -11.08 9.90 -24.55
CA ARG A 103 -9.91 10.33 -25.30
C ARG A 103 -8.80 9.30 -25.16
N TYR A 104 -8.25 8.85 -26.28
CA TYR A 104 -7.14 7.91 -26.31
C TYR A 104 -5.85 8.61 -26.71
N GLY A 105 -4.78 8.36 -25.99
CA GLY A 105 -3.46 8.88 -26.29
C GLY A 105 -2.36 7.84 -26.05
N THR A 106 -1.39 7.82 -26.96
CA THR A 106 -0.14 7.09 -26.80
C THR A 106 1.01 8.01 -27.15
N ARG A 107 2.09 7.91 -26.38
CA ARG A 107 3.28 8.75 -26.54
C ARG A 107 4.37 8.04 -27.35
N GLU A 108 5.24 8.81 -28.03
CA GLU A 108 6.36 8.26 -28.80
C GLU A 108 7.43 7.61 -27.92
N ASN A 109 7.77 8.25 -26.79
CA ASN A 109 8.78 7.81 -25.82
C ASN A 109 8.24 6.80 -24.79
N ARG A 110 7.45 5.81 -25.24
CA ARG A 110 6.83 4.79 -24.39
C ARG A 110 7.83 4.15 -23.44
N GLY A 111 7.41 3.95 -22.19
CA GLY A 111 8.26 3.39 -21.15
C GLY A 111 9.23 4.36 -20.46
N TRP A 112 9.42 5.59 -20.99
CA TRP A 112 10.21 6.62 -20.33
C TRP A 112 9.54 7.06 -19.02
N PHE A 113 10.23 6.93 -17.89
CA PHE A 113 9.70 7.12 -16.54
C PHE A 113 8.37 6.39 -16.25
N LYS A 114 8.02 5.34 -17.00
CA LYS A 114 6.86 4.47 -16.76
C LYS A 114 5.56 5.29 -16.59
N LYS A 115 4.79 5.02 -15.49
CA LYS A 115 3.55 5.72 -15.17
C LYS A 115 3.76 7.23 -15.05
N ALA A 116 4.82 7.68 -14.38
CA ALA A 116 5.11 9.11 -14.23
C ALA A 116 5.22 9.83 -15.58
N GLY A 117 5.97 9.27 -16.53
CA GLY A 117 6.11 9.85 -17.86
C GLY A 117 4.80 9.80 -18.67
N ASN A 118 3.98 8.77 -18.46
CA ASN A 118 2.67 8.64 -19.09
C ASN A 118 1.68 9.68 -18.56
N LEU A 119 1.65 9.90 -17.25
CA LEU A 119 0.86 10.96 -16.62
C LEU A 119 1.32 12.36 -17.08
N HIS A 120 2.63 12.55 -17.20
CA HIS A 120 3.19 13.82 -17.69
C HIS A 120 2.76 14.10 -19.15
N TYR A 121 2.71 13.09 -20.01
CA TYR A 121 2.13 13.19 -21.35
C TYR A 121 0.66 13.60 -21.28
N GLY A 122 -0.16 12.91 -20.46
CA GLY A 122 -1.57 13.23 -20.26
C GLY A 122 -1.79 14.66 -19.76
N PHE A 123 -0.93 15.14 -18.88
CA PHE A 123 -0.95 16.52 -18.38
C PHE A 123 -0.81 17.53 -19.51
N GLY A 124 0.09 17.31 -20.48
CA GLY A 124 0.26 18.17 -21.64
C GLY A 124 -0.88 18.07 -22.68
N GLN A 125 -1.74 17.05 -22.62
CA GLN A 125 -2.86 16.83 -23.55
C GLN A 125 -4.22 17.27 -23.00
N SER A 126 -4.28 17.79 -21.79
CA SER A 126 -5.50 18.05 -21.03
C SER A 126 -5.55 19.50 -20.53
N ASP A 127 -6.73 19.99 -20.16
CA ASP A 127 -6.98 21.38 -19.79
C ASP A 127 -7.92 21.57 -18.58
N GLY A 128 -8.37 20.46 -17.97
CA GLY A 128 -9.27 20.49 -16.81
C GLY A 128 -8.66 21.21 -15.60
N LYS A 129 -9.47 21.93 -14.84
CA LYS A 129 -9.06 22.58 -13.57
C LYS A 129 -8.51 21.55 -12.58
N TYR A 130 -9.10 20.35 -12.58
CA TYR A 130 -8.71 19.22 -11.75
C TYR A 130 -8.40 17.98 -12.59
N ILE A 131 -7.53 17.14 -12.07
CA ILE A 131 -7.13 15.89 -12.67
C ILE A 131 -7.36 14.77 -11.66
N LEU A 132 -8.27 13.83 -11.95
CA LEU A 132 -8.44 12.60 -11.20
C LEU A 132 -7.55 11.52 -11.80
N ILE A 133 -6.71 10.89 -10.99
CA ILE A 133 -5.88 9.75 -11.41
C ILE A 133 -6.49 8.47 -10.84
N LEU A 134 -6.74 7.49 -11.70
CA LEU A 134 -7.23 6.16 -11.35
C LEU A 134 -6.34 5.09 -11.98
N ASP A 135 -5.85 4.16 -11.17
CA ASP A 135 -5.16 2.98 -11.67
C ASP A 135 -6.13 2.06 -12.43
N ALA A 136 -5.59 1.26 -13.32
CA ALA A 136 -6.34 0.41 -14.24
C ALA A 136 -7.28 -0.60 -13.55
N ASP A 137 -6.98 -0.98 -12.31
CA ASP A 137 -7.67 -1.99 -11.50
C ASP A 137 -8.51 -1.39 -10.34
N PHE A 138 -8.71 -0.06 -10.33
CA PHE A 138 -9.51 0.65 -9.34
C PHE A 138 -10.81 1.20 -9.93
N THR A 139 -11.94 0.65 -9.51
CA THR A 139 -13.28 1.08 -9.93
C THR A 139 -13.79 2.19 -9.01
N PRO A 140 -14.05 3.42 -9.53
CA PRO A 140 -14.58 4.51 -8.73
C PRO A 140 -16.08 4.35 -8.47
N ARG A 141 -16.55 4.89 -7.34
CA ARG A 141 -17.96 5.21 -7.13
C ARG A 141 -18.35 6.38 -8.04
N SER A 142 -19.58 6.37 -8.51
CA SER A 142 -20.06 7.42 -9.44
C SER A 142 -20.11 8.82 -8.82
N ASP A 143 -20.11 8.94 -7.50
CA ASP A 143 -20.15 10.20 -6.73
C ASP A 143 -18.78 10.65 -6.19
N LEU A 144 -17.68 10.00 -6.60
CA LEU A 144 -16.34 10.31 -6.10
C LEU A 144 -15.97 11.80 -6.25
N LEU A 145 -16.36 12.42 -7.36
CA LEU A 145 -16.05 13.83 -7.62
C LEU A 145 -16.81 14.75 -6.65
N GLU A 146 -18.08 14.48 -6.41
CA GLU A 146 -18.92 15.26 -5.50
C GLU A 146 -18.49 15.11 -4.03
N GLU A 147 -17.86 13.98 -3.67
CA GLU A 147 -17.33 13.74 -2.33
C GLU A 147 -15.98 14.44 -2.07
N LEU A 148 -15.17 14.62 -3.12
CA LEU A 148 -13.78 15.13 -2.95
C LEU A 148 -13.59 16.58 -3.39
N LEU A 149 -14.22 17.02 -4.49
CA LEU A 149 -14.06 18.39 -5.01
C LEU A 149 -14.45 19.50 -4.02
N PRO A 150 -15.48 19.33 -3.17
CA PRO A 150 -15.85 20.35 -2.20
C PRO A 150 -14.69 20.81 -1.32
N TYR A 151 -13.79 19.91 -0.95
CA TYR A 151 -12.59 20.27 -0.17
C TYR A 151 -11.65 21.18 -0.95
N MET A 152 -11.46 20.92 -2.24
CA MET A 152 -10.58 21.72 -3.09
C MET A 152 -11.18 23.08 -3.42
N GLU A 153 -12.50 23.18 -3.53
CA GLU A 153 -13.18 24.44 -3.77
C GLU A 153 -13.28 25.30 -2.48
N ALA A 154 -13.31 24.65 -1.31
CA ALA A 154 -13.33 25.35 -0.02
C ALA A 154 -11.96 25.88 0.42
N ASP A 155 -10.84 25.28 -0.01
CA ASP A 155 -9.48 25.75 0.32
C ASP A 155 -8.58 25.69 -0.92
N GLU A 156 -8.18 26.86 -1.41
CA GLU A 156 -7.34 26.99 -2.60
C GLU A 156 -5.90 26.48 -2.41
N ARG A 157 -5.45 26.30 -1.16
CA ARG A 157 -4.12 25.73 -0.86
C ARG A 157 -4.06 24.22 -1.01
N ILE A 158 -5.21 23.55 -1.09
CA ILE A 158 -5.24 22.10 -1.30
C ILE A 158 -4.87 21.80 -2.74
N GLY A 159 -3.68 21.21 -2.92
CA GLY A 159 -3.15 20.76 -4.19
C GLY A 159 -3.60 19.33 -4.54
N ILE A 160 -3.83 18.48 -3.53
CA ILE A 160 -4.27 17.08 -3.69
C ILE A 160 -5.36 16.77 -2.67
N VAL A 161 -6.45 16.14 -3.14
CA VAL A 161 -7.42 15.45 -2.27
C VAL A 161 -7.47 13.99 -2.68
N GLN A 162 -7.40 13.08 -1.72
CA GLN A 162 -7.43 11.65 -2.01
C GLN A 162 -8.31 10.88 -1.04
N SER A 163 -8.92 9.81 -1.53
CA SER A 163 -9.59 8.78 -0.76
C SER A 163 -8.72 7.52 -0.62
N PRO A 164 -9.06 6.57 0.29
CA PRO A 164 -8.35 5.31 0.37
C PRO A 164 -8.45 4.50 -0.93
N GLN A 165 -7.36 3.81 -1.28
CA GLN A 165 -7.42 2.66 -2.17
C GLN A 165 -8.01 1.50 -1.36
N TYR A 166 -9.30 1.23 -1.52
CA TYR A 166 -9.96 0.17 -0.79
C TYR A 166 -9.80 -1.16 -1.51
N PHE A 167 -9.07 -2.08 -0.89
CA PHE A 167 -8.88 -3.42 -1.42
C PHE A 167 -9.95 -4.36 -0.88
N ARG A 168 -10.77 -4.91 -1.77
CA ARG A 168 -11.80 -5.86 -1.37
C ARG A 168 -11.21 -7.18 -0.90
N VAL A 169 -11.83 -7.73 0.14
CA VAL A 169 -11.53 -9.07 0.65
C VAL A 169 -12.80 -9.90 0.55
N LEU A 170 -12.83 -10.82 -0.42
CA LEU A 170 -13.96 -11.69 -0.73
C LEU A 170 -13.58 -13.16 -0.45
N ASP A 171 -14.56 -13.97 -0.09
CA ASP A 171 -14.33 -15.42 0.16
C ASP A 171 -13.96 -16.18 -1.13
N SER A 172 -14.37 -15.68 -2.31
CA SER A 172 -13.99 -16.22 -3.62
C SER A 172 -12.54 -16.01 -4.00
N GLN A 173 -11.85 -15.05 -3.36
CA GLN A 173 -10.45 -14.75 -3.61
C GLN A 173 -9.54 -15.82 -3.00
N ASN A 174 -8.34 -15.95 -3.59
CA ASN A 174 -7.31 -16.79 -3.01
C ASN A 174 -6.72 -16.18 -1.72
N TRP A 175 -5.91 -16.95 -1.00
CA TRP A 175 -5.39 -16.55 0.30
C TRP A 175 -4.39 -15.36 0.22
N ILE A 176 -3.68 -15.20 -0.91
CA ILE A 176 -2.74 -14.08 -1.11
C ILE A 176 -3.52 -12.78 -1.23
N GLU A 177 -4.56 -12.75 -2.06
CA GLU A 177 -5.44 -11.59 -2.24
C GLU A 177 -6.08 -11.20 -0.91
N ARG A 178 -6.68 -12.17 -0.19
CA ARG A 178 -7.30 -11.91 1.13
C ARG A 178 -6.30 -11.39 2.14
N GLY A 179 -5.12 -12.01 2.23
CA GLY A 179 -4.06 -11.59 3.13
C GLY A 179 -3.51 -10.20 2.78
N ALA A 180 -3.30 -9.94 1.51
CA ALA A 180 -2.83 -8.65 1.02
C ALA A 180 -3.85 -7.53 1.30
N GLY A 181 -5.14 -7.76 1.05
CA GLY A 181 -6.21 -6.80 1.35
C GLY A 181 -6.31 -6.49 2.84
N ALA A 182 -6.30 -7.52 3.69
CA ALA A 182 -6.38 -7.35 5.13
C ALA A 182 -5.23 -6.52 5.71
N VAL A 183 -4.00 -6.67 5.22
CA VAL A 183 -2.85 -5.89 5.74
C VAL A 183 -2.84 -4.43 5.29
N GLN A 184 -3.57 -4.07 4.23
CA GLN A 184 -3.69 -2.69 3.76
C GLN A 184 -4.65 -1.84 4.61
N GLU A 185 -5.61 -2.47 5.27
CA GLU A 185 -6.63 -1.77 6.04
C GLU A 185 -6.02 -0.86 7.11
N LEU A 186 -4.98 -1.33 7.81
CA LEU A 186 -4.30 -0.53 8.84
C LEU A 186 -3.77 0.79 8.28
N PHE A 187 -3.19 0.77 7.09
CA PHE A 187 -2.62 1.96 6.49
C PHE A 187 -3.70 3.00 6.16
N TYR A 188 -4.76 2.61 5.47
CA TYR A 188 -5.79 3.53 5.02
C TYR A 188 -6.74 3.96 6.14
N ARG A 189 -7.14 3.02 7.02
CA ARG A 189 -8.14 3.28 8.06
C ARG A 189 -7.56 3.95 9.32
N SER A 190 -6.28 3.81 9.58
CA SER A 190 -5.65 4.38 10.78
C SER A 190 -4.48 5.31 10.44
N VAL A 191 -3.46 4.81 9.75
CA VAL A 191 -2.20 5.54 9.58
C VAL A 191 -2.39 6.82 8.76
N GLN A 192 -3.09 6.78 7.63
CA GLN A 192 -3.33 7.96 6.79
C GLN A 192 -4.24 8.99 7.49
N VAL A 193 -5.28 8.54 8.18
CA VAL A 193 -6.16 9.41 8.98
C VAL A 193 -5.35 10.16 10.03
N SER A 194 -4.51 9.42 10.75
CA SER A 194 -3.65 9.96 11.79
C SER A 194 -2.64 10.98 11.25
N ARG A 195 -2.01 10.65 10.12
CA ARG A 195 -1.04 11.54 9.48
C ARG A 195 -1.68 12.81 8.94
N GLN A 196 -2.96 12.77 8.54
CA GLN A 196 -3.70 13.97 8.15
C GLN A 196 -3.71 15.01 9.28
N GLY A 197 -3.93 14.60 10.52
CA GLY A 197 -3.90 15.48 11.70
C GLY A 197 -2.53 16.12 11.97
N SER A 198 -1.45 15.54 11.45
CA SER A 198 -0.07 16.02 11.55
C SER A 198 0.44 16.70 10.26
N ASP A 199 -0.46 16.97 9.32
CA ASP A 199 -0.14 17.52 8.00
C ASP A 199 0.90 16.68 7.25
N GLY A 200 0.75 15.36 7.32
CA GLY A 200 1.71 14.38 6.80
C GLY A 200 1.07 13.18 6.09
N ALA A 201 -0.19 13.30 5.63
CA ALA A 201 -0.79 12.30 4.76
C ALA A 201 0.06 12.14 3.48
N ILE A 202 0.21 10.90 3.01
CA ILE A 202 1.06 10.55 1.88
C ILE A 202 0.17 10.34 0.66
N CYS A 203 0.53 10.89 -0.48
CA CYS A 203 -0.15 10.63 -1.75
C CYS A 203 0.09 9.18 -2.19
N VAL A 204 -0.97 8.49 -2.66
CA VAL A 204 -0.95 7.06 -3.00
C VAL A 204 -1.25 6.76 -4.48
N GLY A 205 -1.28 7.81 -5.33
CA GLY A 205 -1.23 7.70 -6.78
C GLY A 205 -2.48 7.22 -7.50
N SER A 206 -3.53 6.80 -6.79
CA SER A 206 -4.84 6.45 -7.35
C SER A 206 -5.93 6.97 -6.42
N CYS A 207 -7.15 7.19 -6.97
CA CYS A 207 -8.27 7.77 -6.22
C CYS A 207 -7.91 9.14 -5.61
N ALA A 208 -7.11 9.89 -6.36
CA ALA A 208 -6.59 11.19 -5.97
C ALA A 208 -6.89 12.25 -7.03
N ILE A 209 -7.44 13.37 -6.58
CA ILE A 209 -7.70 14.54 -7.42
C ILE A 209 -6.57 15.55 -7.18
N TYR A 210 -5.96 15.99 -8.27
CA TYR A 210 -4.90 17.00 -8.27
C TYR A 210 -5.44 18.32 -8.82
N ARG A 211 -5.08 19.41 -8.19
CA ARG A 211 -5.29 20.76 -8.73
C ARG A 211 -4.26 21.02 -9.83
N ARG A 212 -4.71 21.38 -11.04
CA ARG A 212 -3.80 21.71 -12.17
C ARG A 212 -2.80 22.78 -11.79
N ALA A 213 -3.24 23.87 -11.17
CA ALA A 213 -2.34 24.93 -10.73
C ALA A 213 -1.24 24.44 -9.79
N ALA A 214 -1.50 23.43 -8.95
CA ALA A 214 -0.48 22.82 -8.12
C ALA A 214 0.53 22.02 -8.96
N LEU A 215 0.04 21.22 -9.91
CA LEU A 215 0.92 20.47 -10.83
C LEU A 215 1.75 21.43 -11.71
N ASP A 216 1.19 22.55 -12.16
CA ASP A 216 1.92 23.57 -12.93
C ASP A 216 3.15 24.08 -12.16
N THR A 217 3.04 24.29 -10.84
CA THR A 217 4.19 24.74 -10.01
C THR A 217 5.30 23.70 -9.92
N ASN A 218 4.99 22.42 -10.18
CA ASN A 218 5.95 21.29 -10.17
C ASN A 218 6.35 20.84 -11.58
N GLY A 219 5.78 21.46 -12.63
CA GLY A 219 5.98 21.01 -14.00
C GLY A 219 5.30 19.68 -14.34
N GLY A 220 4.21 19.32 -13.65
CA GLY A 220 3.48 18.05 -13.76
C GLY A 220 3.77 17.11 -12.60
N THR A 221 3.53 15.80 -12.81
CA THR A 221 3.91 14.77 -11.84
C THR A 221 5.44 14.56 -11.83
N THR A 222 6.00 14.26 -10.65
CA THR A 222 7.46 14.06 -10.51
C THR A 222 7.93 12.89 -11.38
N LEU A 223 8.93 13.15 -12.23
CA LEU A 223 9.49 12.16 -13.16
C LEU A 223 10.43 11.20 -12.43
N ILE A 224 9.88 10.10 -11.94
CA ILE A 224 10.59 9.01 -11.29
C ILE A 224 9.94 7.66 -11.66
N GLU A 225 10.72 6.58 -11.74
CA GLU A 225 10.22 5.28 -12.19
C GLU A 225 9.31 4.57 -11.18
N HIS A 226 9.46 4.87 -9.87
CA HIS A 226 8.71 4.22 -8.80
C HIS A 226 8.19 5.24 -7.80
N SER A 227 6.91 5.07 -7.40
CA SER A 227 6.24 5.93 -6.41
C SER A 227 6.27 7.42 -6.78
N GLU A 228 5.95 7.70 -8.03
CA GLU A 228 5.80 9.08 -8.55
C GLU A 228 4.79 9.89 -7.74
N ASP A 229 3.81 9.21 -7.19
CA ASP A 229 2.76 9.72 -6.31
C ASP A 229 3.32 10.25 -4.99
N VAL A 230 4.11 9.45 -4.28
CA VAL A 230 4.76 9.83 -3.03
C VAL A 230 5.68 11.03 -3.26
N HIS A 231 6.47 10.98 -4.34
CA HIS A 231 7.38 12.07 -4.69
C HIS A 231 6.63 13.33 -5.11
N THR A 232 5.58 13.24 -5.94
CA THR A 232 4.75 14.38 -6.35
C THR A 232 4.07 15.02 -5.13
N GLY A 233 3.47 14.21 -4.25
CA GLY A 233 2.85 14.72 -3.03
C GLY A 233 3.85 15.42 -2.10
N PHE A 234 5.08 14.89 -2.00
CA PHE A 234 6.16 15.49 -1.23
C PHE A 234 6.63 16.82 -1.85
N ASP A 235 6.80 16.87 -3.19
CA ASP A 235 7.22 18.08 -3.90
C ASP A 235 6.21 19.21 -3.79
N LEU A 236 4.94 18.90 -4.02
CA LEU A 236 3.86 19.87 -3.87
C LEU A 236 3.81 20.44 -2.45
N ARG A 237 4.02 19.60 -1.44
CA ARG A 237 4.11 20.06 -0.05
C ARG A 237 5.31 21.00 0.17
N GLY A 238 6.46 20.69 -0.41
CA GLY A 238 7.65 21.57 -0.42
C GLY A 238 7.41 22.90 -1.10
N LEU A 239 6.49 22.95 -2.07
CA LEU A 239 6.05 24.14 -2.77
C LEU A 239 4.92 24.91 -2.06
N GLY A 240 4.49 24.46 -0.88
CA GLY A 240 3.47 25.13 -0.06
C GLY A 240 2.03 24.65 -0.29
N TRP A 241 1.82 23.62 -1.09
CA TRP A 241 0.50 23.01 -1.30
C TRP A 241 0.15 22.00 -0.20
N ASP A 242 -1.11 21.93 0.17
CA ASP A 242 -1.61 20.96 1.13
C ASP A 242 -2.15 19.71 0.44
N LEU A 243 -2.06 18.57 1.15
CA LEU A 243 -2.70 17.32 0.77
C LEU A 243 -3.79 17.01 1.79
N LYS A 244 -5.02 16.74 1.31
CA LYS A 244 -6.16 16.33 2.14
C LYS A 244 -6.48 14.86 1.92
N TYR A 245 -6.54 14.10 3.02
CA TYR A 245 -7.00 12.71 3.02
C TYR A 245 -8.43 12.63 3.55
N VAL A 246 -9.33 12.02 2.78
CA VAL A 246 -10.75 11.82 3.11
C VAL A 246 -10.98 10.31 3.27
N PRO A 247 -11.17 9.77 4.48
CA PRO A 247 -11.24 8.32 4.74
C PRO A 247 -12.60 7.71 4.40
N VAL A 248 -13.14 8.06 3.26
CA VAL A 248 -14.35 7.49 2.67
C VAL A 248 -13.94 6.57 1.53
N ALA A 249 -14.42 5.33 1.50
CA ALA A 249 -14.12 4.40 0.42
C ALA A 249 -14.89 4.79 -0.86
N LEU A 250 -14.22 5.52 -1.75
CA LEU A 250 -14.78 6.04 -3.00
C LEU A 250 -14.31 5.26 -4.24
N SER A 251 -13.45 4.29 -4.05
CA SER A 251 -13.04 3.38 -5.11
C SER A 251 -12.63 2.04 -4.53
N THR A 252 -12.77 1.00 -5.33
CA THR A 252 -12.41 -0.36 -4.91
C THR A 252 -11.52 -1.01 -5.94
N GLY A 253 -10.49 -1.72 -5.45
CA GLY A 253 -9.57 -2.49 -6.26
C GLY A 253 -9.40 -3.90 -5.75
N VAL A 254 -8.61 -4.69 -6.49
CA VAL A 254 -8.23 -6.05 -6.11
C VAL A 254 -6.75 -6.11 -5.77
N CYS A 255 -6.41 -6.99 -4.83
CA CYS A 255 -5.01 -7.25 -4.52
C CYS A 255 -4.39 -8.20 -5.55
N PRO A 256 -3.05 -8.22 -5.67
CA PRO A 256 -2.36 -9.21 -6.48
C PRO A 256 -2.75 -10.64 -6.09
N ASP A 257 -3.05 -11.47 -7.08
CA ASP A 257 -3.49 -12.86 -6.96
C ASP A 257 -2.35 -13.86 -6.81
N THR A 258 -1.12 -13.46 -7.17
CA THR A 258 0.06 -14.31 -7.10
C THR A 258 1.11 -13.76 -6.14
N ALA A 259 1.88 -14.65 -5.53
CA ALA A 259 2.98 -14.28 -4.64
C ALA A 259 4.04 -13.41 -5.34
N GLY A 260 4.29 -13.67 -6.63
CA GLY A 260 5.23 -12.88 -7.43
C GLY A 260 4.74 -11.46 -7.66
N ALA A 261 3.46 -11.28 -7.99
CA ALA A 261 2.84 -9.96 -8.17
C ALA A 261 2.79 -9.17 -6.85
N PHE A 262 2.43 -9.84 -5.74
CA PHE A 262 2.43 -9.23 -4.41
C PHE A 262 3.85 -8.82 -3.96
N PHE A 263 4.84 -9.69 -4.16
CA PHE A 263 6.24 -9.36 -3.90
C PHE A 263 6.69 -8.13 -4.70
N ASN A 264 6.40 -8.09 -6.01
CA ASN A 264 6.78 -6.97 -6.87
C ASN A 264 6.11 -5.65 -6.45
N GLN A 265 4.84 -5.69 -6.03
CA GLN A 265 4.12 -4.52 -5.53
C GLN A 265 4.79 -3.96 -4.28
N GLN A 266 5.04 -4.80 -3.27
CA GLN A 266 5.66 -4.41 -2.01
C GLN A 266 7.11 -3.95 -2.18
N TYR A 267 7.85 -4.60 -3.08
CA TYR A 267 9.21 -4.20 -3.44
C TYR A 267 9.23 -2.78 -4.05
N ARG A 268 8.29 -2.47 -4.95
CA ARG A 268 8.19 -1.13 -5.57
C ARG A 268 7.87 -0.06 -4.55
N TRP A 269 6.91 -0.31 -3.66
CA TRP A 269 6.53 0.64 -2.62
C TRP A 269 7.68 0.94 -1.65
N CYS A 270 8.40 -0.09 -1.23
CA CYS A 270 9.60 0.08 -0.41
C CYS A 270 10.68 0.86 -1.16
N SER A 271 10.99 0.46 -2.40
CA SER A 271 12.05 1.10 -3.20
C SER A 271 11.77 2.58 -3.46
N GLY A 272 10.52 2.94 -3.77
CA GLY A 272 10.12 4.32 -3.97
C GLY A 272 10.25 5.17 -2.71
N SER A 273 9.76 4.65 -1.57
CA SER A 273 9.89 5.33 -0.28
C SER A 273 11.35 5.50 0.13
N MET A 274 12.18 4.45 -0.02
CA MET A 274 13.61 4.53 0.31
C MET A 274 14.38 5.48 -0.60
N SER A 275 13.97 5.65 -1.87
CA SER A 275 14.60 6.61 -2.78
C SER A 275 14.37 8.05 -2.32
N LEU A 276 13.21 8.35 -1.74
CA LEU A 276 12.93 9.66 -1.17
C LEU A 276 13.80 9.91 0.08
N LEU A 277 13.90 8.94 0.99
CA LEU A 277 14.76 9.04 2.18
C LEU A 277 16.23 9.33 1.81
N GLY A 278 16.74 8.67 0.77
CA GLY A 278 18.12 8.84 0.28
C GLY A 278 18.35 10.12 -0.51
N SER A 279 17.34 10.94 -0.77
CA SER A 279 17.46 12.16 -1.58
C SER A 279 17.81 13.37 -0.72
N LYS A 280 18.68 14.27 -1.21
CA LYS A 280 18.95 15.58 -0.57
C LYS A 280 17.66 16.40 -0.42
N LYS A 281 16.79 16.31 -1.42
CA LYS A 281 15.50 16.97 -1.46
C LYS A 281 14.65 16.70 -0.20
N PHE A 282 14.63 15.46 0.33
CA PHE A 282 13.89 15.14 1.54
C PHE A 282 14.39 15.91 2.77
N TRP A 283 15.70 16.06 2.90
CA TRP A 283 16.32 16.70 4.07
C TRP A 283 16.28 18.24 3.99
N GLU A 284 16.32 18.82 2.79
CA GLU A 284 16.38 20.26 2.53
C GLU A 284 15.01 20.90 2.33
N ALA A 285 13.95 20.12 2.07
CA ALA A 285 12.62 20.66 1.79
C ALA A 285 12.07 21.51 2.95
N PRO A 286 11.42 22.66 2.66
CA PRO A 286 10.84 23.55 3.66
C PRO A 286 9.47 23.04 4.17
N ILE A 287 9.43 21.81 4.66
CA ILE A 287 8.22 21.17 5.22
C ILE A 287 8.25 21.22 6.76
N ARG A 288 7.06 21.16 7.37
CA ARG A 288 6.92 21.10 8.83
C ARG A 288 7.62 19.85 9.39
N PHE A 289 8.18 19.96 10.59
CA PHE A 289 8.83 18.83 11.25
C PHE A 289 7.88 17.65 11.49
N SER A 290 6.61 17.94 11.84
CA SER A 290 5.56 16.90 11.98
C SER A 290 5.34 16.12 10.69
N SER A 291 5.26 16.83 9.55
CA SER A 291 5.15 16.19 8.22
C SER A 291 6.36 15.32 7.93
N ARG A 292 7.58 15.81 8.20
CA ARG A 292 8.82 15.04 8.03
C ARG A 292 8.84 13.78 8.89
N LEU A 293 8.38 13.86 10.15
CA LEU A 293 8.23 12.68 11.01
C LEU A 293 7.24 11.64 10.45
N CYS A 294 6.15 12.07 9.80
CA CYS A 294 5.22 11.16 9.14
C CYS A 294 5.89 10.36 8.02
N TYR A 295 6.68 11.02 7.17
CA TYR A 295 7.47 10.34 6.14
C TYR A 295 8.51 9.40 6.76
N MET A 296 9.25 9.86 7.78
CA MET A 296 10.23 9.03 8.50
C MET A 296 9.60 7.79 9.12
N SER A 297 8.40 7.90 9.71
CA SER A 297 7.65 6.75 10.22
C SER A 297 7.40 5.71 9.13
N GLY A 298 7.08 6.16 7.90
CA GLY A 298 6.93 5.27 6.74
C GLY A 298 8.24 4.58 6.35
N PHE A 299 9.36 5.32 6.32
CA PHE A 299 10.67 4.75 6.01
C PHE A 299 11.11 3.74 7.07
N PHE A 300 10.93 4.08 8.34
CA PHE A 300 11.25 3.19 9.46
C PHE A 300 10.40 1.92 9.46
N TYR A 301 9.14 2.00 9.02
CA TYR A 301 8.31 0.83 8.82
C TYR A 301 8.95 -0.17 7.85
N TYR A 302 9.44 0.27 6.70
CA TYR A 302 10.10 -0.61 5.74
C TYR A 302 11.40 -1.21 6.29
N ILE A 303 12.23 -0.41 6.96
CA ILE A 303 13.47 -0.87 7.60
C ILE A 303 13.15 -1.86 8.72
N HIS A 304 12.15 -1.55 9.57
CA HIS A 304 11.75 -2.39 10.68
C HIS A 304 11.25 -3.75 10.20
N THR A 305 10.37 -3.79 9.20
CA THR A 305 9.84 -5.06 8.68
C THR A 305 10.93 -5.91 8.02
N ALA A 306 11.86 -5.31 7.29
CA ALA A 306 13.02 -6.01 6.74
C ALA A 306 13.91 -6.58 7.86
N LEU A 307 14.23 -5.79 8.88
CA LEU A 307 15.05 -6.20 10.00
C LEU A 307 14.39 -7.35 10.80
N PHE A 308 13.09 -7.23 11.08
CA PHE A 308 12.34 -8.22 11.82
C PHE A 308 12.22 -9.57 11.11
N THR A 309 12.28 -9.59 9.78
CA THR A 309 12.32 -10.84 8.99
C THR A 309 13.52 -11.71 9.41
N PHE A 310 14.64 -11.10 9.81
CA PHE A 310 15.82 -11.82 10.29
C PHE A 310 15.86 -11.97 11.81
N VAL A 311 15.55 -10.92 12.55
CA VAL A 311 15.77 -10.85 14.00
C VAL A 311 14.70 -11.61 14.79
N ALA A 312 13.43 -11.52 14.35
CA ALA A 312 12.33 -12.09 15.13
C ALA A 312 12.49 -13.60 15.43
N PRO A 313 12.81 -14.47 14.44
CA PRO A 313 12.98 -15.88 14.74
C PRO A 313 14.27 -16.20 15.50
N LEU A 314 15.31 -15.35 15.42
CA LEU A 314 16.58 -15.60 16.09
C LEU A 314 16.50 -15.43 17.61
N VAL A 315 15.67 -14.49 18.10
CA VAL A 315 15.59 -14.22 19.54
C VAL A 315 15.20 -15.48 20.33
N PRO A 316 14.06 -16.14 20.06
CA PRO A 316 13.70 -17.36 20.77
C PRO A 316 14.66 -18.52 20.53
N ILE A 317 15.23 -18.66 19.32
CA ILE A 317 16.21 -19.69 19.01
C ILE A 317 17.46 -19.53 19.88
N VAL A 318 18.02 -18.31 19.95
CA VAL A 318 19.20 -18.04 20.76
C VAL A 318 18.92 -18.28 22.23
N LEU A 319 17.76 -17.82 22.74
CA LEU A 319 17.38 -18.07 24.15
C LEU A 319 17.25 -19.56 24.44
N LEU A 320 16.58 -20.33 23.57
CA LEU A 320 16.44 -21.78 23.72
C LEU A 320 17.79 -22.52 23.76
N LEU A 321 18.75 -22.08 22.95
CA LEU A 321 20.02 -22.74 22.81
C LEU A 321 21.06 -22.32 23.85
N THR A 322 21.09 -21.02 24.22
CA THR A 322 22.19 -20.44 25.03
C THR A 322 21.78 -20.00 26.43
N SER A 323 20.51 -19.68 26.67
CA SER A 323 20.04 -19.09 27.91
C SER A 323 18.59 -19.51 28.25
N PRO A 324 18.31 -20.83 28.30
CA PRO A 324 16.93 -21.33 28.50
C PRO A 324 16.35 -20.90 29.87
N GLU A 325 17.17 -20.60 30.84
CA GLU A 325 16.78 -20.06 32.15
C GLU A 325 16.06 -18.70 32.06
N MET A 326 16.19 -17.98 30.95
CA MET A 326 15.47 -16.74 30.70
C MET A 326 14.02 -16.96 30.26
N LEU A 327 13.67 -18.18 29.86
CA LEU A 327 12.33 -18.57 29.34
C LEU A 327 11.45 -19.15 30.45
N GLN A 328 11.26 -18.43 31.56
CA GLN A 328 10.45 -18.90 32.68
C GLN A 328 9.00 -18.39 32.58
N VAL A 329 8.04 -19.20 33.04
CA VAL A 329 6.60 -18.83 33.06
C VAL A 329 6.34 -17.47 33.73
N LYS A 330 7.08 -17.13 34.80
CA LYS A 330 6.95 -15.82 35.46
C LYS A 330 7.25 -14.63 34.55
N HIS A 331 8.04 -14.82 33.47
CA HIS A 331 8.33 -13.77 32.49
C HIS A 331 7.20 -13.58 31.48
N LEU A 332 6.24 -14.50 31.42
CA LEU A 332 5.07 -14.42 30.55
C LEU A 332 4.26 -13.13 30.79
N VAL A 333 4.22 -12.66 32.04
CA VAL A 333 3.53 -11.40 32.40
C VAL A 333 3.98 -10.22 31.56
N TRP A 334 5.26 -10.20 31.15
CA TRP A 334 5.82 -9.09 30.32
C TRP A 334 5.46 -9.17 28.84
N VAL A 335 5.21 -10.38 28.34
CA VAL A 335 4.88 -10.57 26.90
C VAL A 335 3.38 -10.79 26.66
N LEU A 336 2.62 -11.14 27.70
CA LEU A 336 1.18 -11.37 27.63
C LEU A 336 0.40 -10.18 27.01
N PRO A 337 0.64 -8.91 27.38
CA PRO A 337 -0.06 -7.79 26.77
C PRO A 337 0.17 -7.72 25.25
N SER A 338 1.41 -7.98 24.79
CA SER A 338 1.73 -8.00 23.37
C SER A 338 1.06 -9.16 22.63
N ILE A 339 0.96 -10.32 23.28
CA ILE A 339 0.26 -11.49 22.73
C ILE A 339 -1.23 -11.21 22.62
N VAL A 340 -1.87 -10.70 23.66
CA VAL A 340 -3.31 -10.34 23.67
C VAL A 340 -3.60 -9.29 22.61
N TYR A 341 -2.78 -8.24 22.54
CA TYR A 341 -2.92 -7.22 21.51
C TYR A 341 -2.82 -7.84 20.11
N THR A 342 -1.78 -8.60 19.85
CA THR A 342 -1.46 -9.10 18.51
C THR A 342 -2.40 -10.22 18.04
N ALA A 343 -2.79 -11.14 18.95
CA ALA A 343 -3.61 -12.29 18.62
C ALA A 343 -5.12 -12.04 18.72
N MET A 344 -5.55 -11.06 19.50
CA MET A 344 -6.96 -10.78 19.73
C MET A 344 -7.37 -9.36 19.34
N ILE A 345 -6.81 -8.34 19.98
CA ILE A 345 -7.27 -6.94 19.82
C ILE A 345 -7.04 -6.47 18.38
N PHE A 346 -5.84 -6.69 17.83
CA PHE A 346 -5.48 -6.24 16.50
C PHE A 346 -6.29 -6.93 15.38
N PRO A 347 -6.48 -8.26 15.36
CA PRO A 347 -7.39 -8.92 14.44
C PRO A 347 -8.85 -8.47 14.58
N MET A 348 -9.34 -8.27 15.80
CA MET A 348 -10.73 -7.83 16.04
C MET A 348 -10.99 -6.38 15.61
N TRP A 349 -9.96 -5.54 15.58
CA TRP A 349 -10.07 -4.16 15.11
C TRP A 349 -10.29 -4.07 13.59
N HIS A 350 -9.79 -5.06 12.82
CA HIS A 350 -9.96 -5.08 11.37
C HIS A 350 -11.42 -5.39 10.97
N LYS A 351 -11.93 -4.68 9.96
CA LYS A 351 -13.20 -5.02 9.31
C LYS A 351 -13.01 -6.19 8.34
N ALA A 352 -11.90 -6.19 7.59
CA ALA A 352 -11.50 -7.34 6.78
C ALA A 352 -11.05 -8.51 7.67
N PRO A 353 -11.38 -9.78 7.34
CA PRO A 353 -10.97 -10.94 8.12
C PRO A 353 -9.44 -11.03 8.25
N TYR A 354 -8.91 -10.74 9.44
CA TYR A 354 -7.49 -10.82 9.75
C TYR A 354 -7.12 -12.22 10.26
N ARG A 355 -6.94 -13.16 9.31
CA ARG A 355 -6.67 -14.58 9.57
C ARG A 355 -5.20 -14.93 9.33
N LEU A 356 -4.87 -16.24 9.30
CA LEU A 356 -3.52 -16.75 9.05
C LEU A 356 -2.92 -16.19 7.73
N GLU A 357 -3.75 -15.95 6.72
CA GLU A 357 -3.36 -15.35 5.44
C GLU A 357 -2.73 -13.96 5.60
N ALA A 358 -3.28 -13.13 6.49
CA ALA A 358 -2.73 -11.80 6.76
C ALA A 358 -1.33 -11.87 7.39
N TRP A 359 -1.11 -12.84 8.31
CA TRP A 359 0.21 -13.08 8.89
C TRP A 359 1.21 -13.57 7.85
N SER A 360 0.77 -14.45 6.93
CA SER A 360 1.61 -14.95 5.84
C SER A 360 1.95 -13.84 4.83
N ALA A 361 0.98 -12.99 4.49
CA ALA A 361 1.23 -11.80 3.67
C ALA A 361 2.23 -10.84 4.33
N ARG A 362 2.15 -10.64 5.66
CA ARG A 362 3.15 -9.84 6.41
C ARG A 362 4.56 -10.41 6.30
N MET A 363 4.72 -11.72 6.39
CA MET A 363 6.01 -12.37 6.18
C MET A 363 6.53 -12.14 4.76
N MET A 364 5.67 -12.28 3.75
CA MET A 364 6.03 -12.09 2.34
C MET A 364 6.48 -10.66 2.05
N TYR A 365 5.77 -9.64 2.54
CA TYR A 365 6.21 -8.27 2.32
C TYR A 365 7.50 -7.93 3.09
N GLY A 366 7.73 -8.53 4.26
CA GLY A 366 8.99 -8.41 4.97
C GLY A 366 10.18 -8.81 4.09
N TRP A 367 10.07 -9.95 3.39
CA TRP A 367 11.08 -10.38 2.41
C TRP A 367 11.18 -9.45 1.20
N ALA A 368 10.08 -8.90 0.70
CA ALA A 368 10.11 -7.90 -0.37
C ALA A 368 10.90 -6.65 0.05
N HIS A 369 10.71 -6.18 1.28
CA HIS A 369 11.44 -5.04 1.85
C HIS A 369 12.93 -5.35 2.04
N VAL A 370 13.28 -6.56 2.51
CA VAL A 370 14.68 -7.02 2.59
C VAL A 370 15.37 -6.87 1.24
N PHE A 371 14.79 -7.43 0.18
CA PHE A 371 15.41 -7.39 -1.14
C PHE A 371 15.40 -5.98 -1.75
N ALA A 372 14.35 -5.18 -1.49
CA ALA A 372 14.32 -3.79 -1.95
C ALA A 372 15.46 -2.96 -1.32
N ILE A 373 15.62 -3.04 0.00
CA ILE A 373 16.68 -2.33 0.71
C ILE A 373 18.06 -2.85 0.29
N TRP A 374 18.23 -4.17 0.19
CA TRP A 374 19.48 -4.78 -0.27
C TRP A 374 19.90 -4.32 -1.66
N ASP A 375 18.96 -4.28 -2.61
CA ASP A 375 19.23 -3.84 -3.98
C ASP A 375 19.58 -2.33 -4.01
N ILE A 376 18.93 -1.51 -3.20
CA ILE A 376 19.25 -0.08 -3.08
C ILE A 376 20.68 0.10 -2.56
N LEU A 377 21.06 -0.61 -1.49
CA LEU A 377 22.42 -0.55 -0.93
C LEU A 377 23.50 -0.98 -1.94
N ARG A 378 23.16 -1.94 -2.82
CA ARG A 378 24.05 -2.39 -3.90
C ARG A 378 23.94 -1.54 -5.18
N LYS A 379 23.15 -0.46 -5.17
CA LYS A 379 22.87 0.38 -6.34
C LYS A 379 22.32 -0.42 -7.54
N GLN A 380 21.66 -1.54 -7.28
CA GLN A 380 20.97 -2.37 -8.27
C GLN A 380 19.48 -2.09 -8.18
N ARG A 381 18.81 -1.96 -9.33
CA ARG A 381 17.34 -1.80 -9.37
C ARG A 381 16.71 -2.97 -10.10
N MET A 382 15.67 -3.52 -9.51
CA MET A 382 14.80 -4.44 -10.20
C MET A 382 13.95 -3.63 -11.20
N GLY A 383 13.99 -3.98 -12.50
CA GLY A 383 13.18 -3.30 -13.52
C GLY A 383 11.69 -3.38 -13.21
N TRP A 384 10.96 -2.35 -13.57
CA TRP A 384 9.51 -2.25 -13.39
C TRP A 384 8.75 -3.28 -14.25
N GLN A 385 7.66 -3.83 -13.71
CA GLN A 385 6.68 -4.64 -14.44
C GLN A 385 5.27 -4.27 -13.92
N PRO A 386 4.26 -4.13 -14.80
CA PRO A 386 2.88 -3.87 -14.39
C PRO A 386 2.34 -5.03 -13.54
N THR A 387 1.45 -4.71 -12.62
CA THR A 387 0.68 -5.72 -11.89
C THR A 387 -0.21 -6.47 -12.89
N GLY A 388 -0.19 -7.80 -12.90
CA GLY A 388 -0.98 -8.62 -13.84
C GLY A 388 -0.32 -8.93 -15.18
N SER A 389 0.89 -8.40 -15.50
CA SER A 389 1.58 -8.75 -16.75
C SER A 389 2.06 -10.20 -16.75
N LYS A 390 1.71 -10.96 -17.80
CA LYS A 390 2.09 -12.38 -18.00
C LYS A 390 3.60 -12.63 -18.24
N GLY A 391 4.44 -11.60 -18.14
CA GLY A 391 5.86 -11.64 -18.52
C GLY A 391 6.88 -11.56 -17.38
N ALA A 392 6.49 -11.82 -16.11
CA ALA A 392 7.42 -11.75 -14.98
C ALA A 392 8.60 -12.71 -15.18
N LYS A 393 9.80 -12.16 -15.38
CA LYS A 393 11.02 -12.98 -15.54
C LYS A 393 11.18 -13.86 -14.31
N LYS A 394 10.97 -15.17 -14.46
CA LYS A 394 11.04 -16.23 -13.40
C LYS A 394 12.28 -16.12 -12.48
N ASN A 395 13.38 -15.56 -12.95
CA ASN A 395 14.62 -15.45 -12.19
C ASN A 395 14.60 -14.45 -11.01
N LYS A 396 13.71 -13.43 -11.04
CA LYS A 396 13.69 -12.39 -9.98
C LYS A 396 12.97 -12.83 -8.71
N THR A 397 11.94 -13.66 -8.85
CA THR A 397 11.19 -14.22 -7.73
C THR A 397 11.90 -15.44 -7.12
N ARG A 398 12.84 -16.09 -7.83
CA ARG A 398 13.58 -17.25 -7.32
C ARG A 398 14.38 -16.93 -6.06
N ARG A 399 15.09 -15.80 -5.99
CA ARG A 399 15.84 -15.40 -4.79
C ARG A 399 14.93 -15.17 -3.58
N PHE A 400 13.73 -14.61 -3.81
CA PHE A 400 12.73 -14.41 -2.79
C PHE A 400 12.28 -15.76 -2.19
N TRP A 401 11.92 -16.72 -3.03
CA TRP A 401 11.56 -18.08 -2.60
C TRP A 401 12.69 -18.78 -1.89
N LEU A 402 13.89 -18.70 -2.42
CA LEU A 402 15.08 -19.30 -1.79
C LEU A 402 15.35 -18.71 -0.40
N GLY A 403 15.26 -17.38 -0.25
CA GLY A 403 15.38 -16.71 1.04
C GLY A 403 14.33 -17.18 2.04
N MET A 404 13.06 -17.26 1.63
CA MET A 404 11.98 -17.75 2.48
C MET A 404 12.18 -19.21 2.88
N TRP A 405 12.54 -20.09 1.95
CA TRP A 405 12.76 -21.52 2.25
C TRP A 405 13.94 -21.71 3.21
N ILE A 406 15.09 -21.10 2.89
CA ILE A 406 16.30 -21.31 3.68
C ILE A 406 16.20 -20.67 5.05
N TRP A 407 15.84 -19.38 5.09
CA TRP A 407 15.82 -18.65 6.36
C TRP A 407 14.54 -18.90 7.15
N SER A 408 13.37 -18.58 6.62
CA SER A 408 12.12 -18.72 7.39
C SER A 408 11.79 -20.17 7.63
N GLY A 409 11.96 -21.06 6.63
CA GLY A 409 11.78 -22.50 6.80
C GLY A 409 12.82 -23.11 7.74
N GLY A 410 14.10 -22.79 7.58
CA GLY A 410 15.18 -23.27 8.44
C GLY A 410 15.00 -22.82 9.90
N THR A 411 14.73 -21.52 10.12
CA THR A 411 14.49 -21.02 11.49
C THR A 411 13.23 -21.59 12.12
N ALA A 412 12.17 -21.86 11.35
CA ALA A 412 10.98 -22.54 11.89
C ALA A 412 11.29 -23.95 12.40
N VAL A 413 12.06 -24.72 11.63
CA VAL A 413 12.49 -26.08 12.05
C VAL A 413 13.37 -26.00 13.30
N ILE A 414 14.37 -25.11 13.32
CA ILE A 414 15.29 -24.96 14.46
C ILE A 414 14.53 -24.49 15.71
N TRP A 415 13.62 -23.51 15.58
CA TRP A 415 12.85 -23.00 16.71
C TRP A 415 11.98 -24.09 17.32
N VAL A 416 11.16 -24.76 16.52
CA VAL A 416 10.28 -25.83 17.00
C VAL A 416 11.08 -26.98 17.56
N GLY A 417 12.14 -27.43 16.86
CA GLY A 417 13.01 -28.54 17.32
C GLY A 417 13.69 -28.23 18.65
N ALA A 418 14.26 -27.02 18.80
CA ALA A 418 14.88 -26.59 20.06
C ALA A 418 13.86 -26.48 21.21
N ALA A 419 12.65 -25.94 20.92
CA ALA A 419 11.59 -25.84 21.93
C ALA A 419 11.10 -27.22 22.39
N VAL A 420 10.91 -28.18 21.46
CA VAL A 420 10.55 -29.58 21.78
C VAL A 420 11.63 -30.22 22.60
N TYR A 421 12.91 -30.09 22.22
CA TYR A 421 14.04 -30.62 23.00
C TYR A 421 14.01 -30.10 24.45
N ARG A 422 13.80 -28.80 24.67
CA ARG A 422 13.72 -28.18 25.99
C ARG A 422 12.52 -28.63 26.79
N LEU A 423 11.40 -28.95 26.13
CA LEU A 423 10.20 -29.48 26.79
C LEU A 423 10.49 -30.83 27.47
N PHE A 424 11.36 -31.65 26.86
CA PHE A 424 11.75 -32.97 27.42
C PHE A 424 12.92 -32.92 28.40
N THR A 425 13.75 -31.88 28.36
CA THR A 425 14.97 -31.80 29.17
C THR A 425 14.91 -30.75 30.28
N GLY A 426 13.85 -29.92 30.33
CA GLY A 426 13.66 -28.86 31.30
C GLY A 426 12.31 -28.95 32.02
N TYR A 427 11.90 -27.83 32.66
CA TYR A 427 10.58 -27.73 33.26
C TYR A 427 9.55 -27.36 32.16
N PRO A 428 8.62 -28.32 31.80
CA PRO A 428 7.75 -28.13 30.61
C PRO A 428 6.95 -26.81 30.55
N PRO A 429 6.35 -26.32 31.65
CA PRO A 429 5.61 -25.07 31.62
C PRO A 429 6.41 -23.85 31.11
N ASP A 430 7.73 -23.77 31.37
CA ASP A 430 8.57 -22.68 30.93
C ASP A 430 8.73 -22.61 29.42
N PHE A 431 8.62 -23.77 28.74
CA PHE A 431 8.83 -23.86 27.29
C PHE A 431 7.55 -23.94 26.47
N ALA A 432 6.38 -24.12 27.10
CA ALA A 432 5.10 -24.27 26.41
C ALA A 432 4.75 -23.07 25.52
N LEU A 433 4.96 -21.85 26.02
CA LEU A 433 4.66 -20.63 25.27
C LEU A 433 5.60 -20.46 24.06
N VAL A 434 6.91 -20.69 24.26
CA VAL A 434 7.87 -20.54 23.18
C VAL A 434 7.68 -21.60 22.10
N LEU A 435 7.25 -22.81 22.47
CA LEU A 435 6.85 -23.86 21.51
C LEU A 435 5.58 -23.43 20.76
N SER A 436 4.55 -22.97 21.44
CA SER A 436 3.31 -22.51 20.80
C SER A 436 3.57 -21.37 19.80
N SER A 437 4.41 -20.43 20.17
CA SER A 437 4.84 -19.32 19.28
C SER A 437 5.65 -19.85 18.09
N GLY A 438 6.52 -20.84 18.28
CA GLY A 438 7.28 -21.50 17.22
C GLY A 438 6.38 -22.27 16.25
N LEU A 439 5.36 -22.97 16.77
CA LEU A 439 4.36 -23.67 15.94
C LEU A 439 3.53 -22.67 15.13
N PHE A 440 3.10 -21.57 15.75
CA PHE A 440 2.40 -20.53 15.01
C PHE A 440 3.27 -19.94 13.90
N TYR A 441 4.54 -19.63 14.20
CA TYR A 441 5.50 -19.17 13.19
C TYR A 441 5.67 -20.18 12.05
N ALA A 442 5.80 -21.48 12.38
CA ALA A 442 5.91 -22.55 11.40
C ALA A 442 4.65 -22.65 10.50
N LEU A 443 3.45 -22.47 11.06
CA LEU A 443 2.19 -22.44 10.30
C LEU A 443 2.16 -21.23 9.32
N VAL A 444 2.56 -20.05 9.78
CA VAL A 444 2.67 -18.85 8.94
C VAL A 444 3.65 -19.07 7.79
N VAL A 445 4.83 -19.66 8.09
CA VAL A 445 5.84 -20.01 7.08
C VAL A 445 5.30 -21.03 6.09
N ALA A 446 4.72 -22.12 6.57
CA ALA A 446 4.17 -23.16 5.71
C ALA A 446 3.09 -22.62 4.78
N ARG A 447 2.19 -21.74 5.30
CA ARG A 447 1.16 -21.11 4.50
C ARG A 447 1.77 -20.20 3.43
N ALA A 448 2.79 -19.40 3.76
CA ALA A 448 3.47 -18.52 2.83
C ALA A 448 4.21 -19.28 1.73
N LEU A 449 4.75 -20.47 2.03
CA LEU A 449 5.49 -21.31 1.08
C LEU A 449 4.58 -22.14 0.15
N ILE A 450 3.32 -22.37 0.54
CA ILE A 450 2.34 -23.06 -0.30
C ILE A 450 1.67 -22.05 -1.22
N GLN A 451 2.04 -22.09 -2.50
CA GLN A 451 1.39 -21.25 -3.51
C GLN A 451 -0.06 -21.67 -3.73
N PRO A 452 -0.99 -20.72 -3.92
CA PRO A 452 -2.32 -21.07 -4.39
C PRO A 452 -2.20 -21.71 -5.78
N LYS A 453 -3.08 -22.67 -6.06
CA LYS A 453 -3.30 -23.09 -7.45
C LYS A 453 -3.75 -21.84 -8.21
N GLU A 454 -3.18 -21.62 -9.40
CA GLU A 454 -3.62 -20.52 -10.28
C GLU A 454 -5.13 -20.67 -10.50
N HIS A 455 -5.90 -19.90 -9.79
CA HIS A 455 -7.31 -19.69 -10.07
C HIS A 455 -7.34 -18.35 -10.79
N HIS A 456 -7.58 -18.39 -12.10
CA HIS A 456 -8.14 -17.24 -12.77
C HIS A 456 -9.54 -17.10 -12.20
N ALA A 457 -9.70 -16.25 -11.19
CA ALA A 457 -11.03 -15.86 -10.74
C ALA A 457 -11.71 -15.19 -11.93
N GLU A 458 -12.68 -15.85 -12.53
CA GLU A 458 -13.65 -15.17 -13.37
C GLU A 458 -14.27 -14.10 -12.47
N VAL A 459 -13.94 -12.85 -12.74
CA VAL A 459 -14.54 -11.70 -12.07
C VAL A 459 -16.02 -11.72 -12.48
N ARG A 460 -16.89 -12.26 -11.63
CA ARG A 460 -18.33 -12.23 -11.86
C ARG A 460 -18.80 -10.80 -11.73
N PRO A 461 -19.37 -10.20 -12.79
CA PRO A 461 -19.82 -8.79 -12.78
C PRO A 461 -20.81 -8.48 -11.64
N GLN A 462 -21.56 -9.47 -11.17
CA GLN A 462 -22.56 -9.32 -10.12
C GLN A 462 -22.01 -9.11 -8.70
N GLU A 463 -20.79 -9.59 -8.40
CA GLU A 463 -20.16 -9.39 -7.07
C GLU A 463 -19.61 -7.95 -6.92
N LEU A 464 -19.57 -7.18 -8.00
CA LEU A 464 -19.09 -5.81 -8.03
C LEU A 464 -20.12 -4.77 -7.58
N GLN A 465 -21.41 -5.12 -7.57
CA GLN A 465 -22.52 -4.19 -7.32
C GLN A 465 -22.93 -4.02 -5.83
N THR A 466 -22.53 -4.91 -4.92
CA THR A 466 -23.15 -4.99 -3.57
C THR A 466 -22.46 -4.21 -2.46
N VAL A 467 -21.44 -3.40 -2.71
CA VAL A 467 -20.71 -2.64 -1.66
C VAL A 467 -21.21 -1.19 -1.50
N GLY A 468 -22.20 -0.76 -2.27
CA GLY A 468 -22.78 0.58 -2.15
C GLY A 468 -23.69 0.82 -0.94
N ASP A 469 -24.21 -0.23 -0.29
CA ASP A 469 -25.32 -0.12 0.65
C ASP A 469 -24.98 -0.38 2.13
N THR A 470 -23.71 -0.67 2.46
CA THR A 470 -23.29 -0.92 3.85
C THR A 470 -21.95 -0.25 4.18
N ALA A 471 -21.89 1.08 4.17
CA ALA A 471 -20.83 1.85 4.80
C ALA A 471 -21.39 2.75 5.88
#